data_58358f4033ecc817f15e97b37be04a60
#
_entry.id   58358f4033ecc817f15e97b37be04a60
#
_cell.length_a   1.000
_cell.length_b   1.000
_cell.length_c   1.000
_cell.angle_alpha   90.00
_cell.angle_beta   90.00
_cell.angle_gamma   90.00
#
_symmetry.space_group_name_H-M   'P 1'
#
loop_
_entity.id
_entity.type
_entity.pdbx_description
1 polymer ?
#
loop_
_entity_poly.entity_id
_entity_poly.type
_entity_poly.pdbx_seq_one_letter_code
_entity_poly.pdbx_strand_id
1 'polypeptide(L)'
;MDNNENSAKNTQHSLNIENTKRITATGIEGVRDFSPTQFTLVYGGGRITVGGSDMKITAFSKQTGAFAATGNISSVKYLAAGESIKKRLLR
;
A
#
# COMPACT_ATOMS: atom_id res chain seq x y z
N MET A 1 7.66 0.44 -23.50
CA MET A 1 7.40 0.14 -23.15
C MET A 1 7.23 -0.53 -22.67
N ASP A 2 7.28 -0.39 -22.80
CA ASP A 2 6.98 -0.97 -22.34
C ASP A 2 6.59 -1.48 -21.79
N ASN A 3 6.50 -1.21 -21.66
CA ASN A 3 6.11 -1.62 -21.02
C ASN A 3 5.42 -2.07 -20.68
N ASN A 4 5.08 -1.87 -20.94
CA ASN A 4 4.42 -2.19 -20.58
C ASN A 4 3.92 -2.99 -20.37
N GLU A 5 3.82 -3.04 -20.71
CA GLU A 5 3.45 -3.80 -20.49
C GLU A 5 3.25 -4.56 -19.81
N ASN A 6 3.43 -4.59 -19.55
CA ASN A 6 3.37 -5.39 -18.77
C ASN A 6 2.88 -5.43 -17.90
N SER A 7 2.76 -4.82 -17.99
CA SER A 7 2.40 -4.80 -17.13
C SER A 7 1.48 -5.06 -16.75
N ALA A 8 1.36 -4.88 -17.24
CA ALA A 8 0.41 -5.13 -16.99
C ALA A 8 0.01 -5.99 -16.24
N LYS A 9 0.06 -6.01 -16.09
CA LYS A 9 -0.37 -6.87 -15.53
C LYS A 9 -0.64 -6.67 -14.23
N ASN A 10 -1.02 -6.92 -13.82
CA ASN A 10 -1.40 -7.22 -12.63
C ASN A 10 -0.68 -6.58 -11.58
N THR A 11 0.40 -6.21 -11.78
CA THR A 11 1.20 -5.72 -10.72
C THR A 11 1.26 -4.23 -10.67
N GLN A 12 0.46 -3.57 -11.46
CA GLN A 12 0.50 -2.16 -11.44
C GLN A 12 -0.03 -1.63 -10.12
N HIS A 13 0.76 -0.85 -9.46
CA HIS A 13 0.45 -0.32 -8.16
C HIS A 13 0.37 1.19 -8.18
N SER A 14 -0.61 1.73 -7.49
CA SER A 14 -0.69 3.17 -7.31
C SER A 14 -1.27 3.46 -5.94
N LEU A 15 -1.01 4.64 -5.45
CA LEU A 15 -1.51 5.06 -4.16
C LEU A 15 -1.86 6.52 -4.27
N ASN A 16 -3.05 6.87 -3.80
CA ASN A 16 -3.53 8.23 -3.87
C ASN A 16 -4.12 8.64 -2.54
N ILE A 17 -3.79 9.83 -2.08
CA ILE A 17 -4.31 10.34 -0.83
C ILE A 17 -4.97 11.68 -1.10
N GLU A 18 -6.23 11.80 -0.66
CA GLU A 18 -6.97 13.03 -0.85
C GLU A 18 -7.20 13.73 0.46
N ASN A 19 -6.76 14.97 0.54
CA ASN A 19 -6.97 15.80 1.72
C ASN A 19 -6.56 15.14 3.03
N THR A 20 -5.61 14.25 2.97
CA THR A 20 -5.16 13.44 4.11
C THR A 20 -6.29 12.71 4.82
N LYS A 21 -7.44 12.58 4.17
CA LYS A 21 -8.59 11.94 4.78
C LYS A 21 -9.01 10.66 4.09
N ARG A 22 -8.57 10.44 2.89
CA ARG A 22 -8.94 9.26 2.16
C ARG A 22 -7.73 8.71 1.42
N ILE A 23 -7.56 7.42 1.46
CA ILE A 23 -6.49 6.77 0.73
C ILE A 23 -7.09 5.72 -0.17
N THR A 24 -6.65 5.70 -1.43
CA THR A 24 -7.04 4.67 -2.35
C THR A 24 -5.78 4.10 -2.98
N ALA A 25 -5.84 2.84 -3.34
CA ALA A 25 -4.67 2.19 -3.89
C ALA A 25 -5.08 1.08 -4.82
N THR A 26 -4.17 0.70 -5.72
CA THR A 26 -4.37 -0.43 -6.60
C THR A 26 -3.16 -1.34 -6.48
N GLY A 27 -3.31 -2.56 -6.95
CA GLY A 27 -2.23 -3.53 -6.88
C GLY A 27 -2.01 -4.08 -5.49
N ILE A 28 -2.98 -3.97 -4.60
CA ILE A 28 -2.85 -4.40 -3.22
C ILE A 28 -3.21 -5.88 -3.12
N GLU A 29 -2.32 -6.64 -2.52
CA GLU A 29 -2.50 -8.07 -2.38
C GLU A 29 -3.06 -8.46 -1.02
N GLY A 30 -2.93 -7.61 -0.04
CA GLY A 30 -3.45 -7.92 1.27
C GLY A 30 -3.30 -6.76 2.22
N VAL A 31 -3.99 -6.87 3.34
CA VAL A 31 -3.93 -5.88 4.40
C VAL A 31 -3.51 -6.59 5.67
N ARG A 32 -2.55 -6.04 6.39
CA ARG A 32 -2.06 -6.66 7.61
C ARG A 32 -2.05 -5.67 8.75
N ASP A 33 -2.15 -6.21 9.95
CA ASP A 33 -1.99 -5.41 11.17
C ASP A 33 -2.86 -4.17 11.22
N PHE A 34 -4.11 -4.33 10.81
CA PHE A 34 -4.99 -3.18 10.78
C PHE A 34 -5.39 -2.73 12.18
N SER A 35 -5.29 -1.45 12.42
CA SER A 35 -5.82 -0.83 13.61
C SER A 35 -6.24 0.59 13.22
N PRO A 36 -7.01 1.27 14.05
CA PRO A 36 -7.42 2.64 13.73
C PRO A 36 -6.26 3.62 13.61
N THR A 37 -5.08 3.26 14.11
CA THR A 37 -3.95 4.17 14.05
C THR A 37 -2.90 3.74 13.04
N GLN A 38 -3.00 2.54 12.53
CA GLN A 38 -1.98 2.07 11.61
C GLN A 38 -2.43 0.82 10.88
N PHE A 39 -2.03 0.68 9.63
CA PHE A 39 -2.21 -0.59 8.93
C PHE A 39 -1.12 -0.74 7.90
N THR A 40 -0.95 -1.97 7.43
CA THR A 40 0.06 -2.28 6.44
C THR A 40 -0.62 -2.91 5.23
N LEU A 41 -0.28 -2.40 4.06
CA LEU A 41 -0.74 -2.95 2.80
C LEU A 41 0.39 -3.74 2.17
N VAL A 42 0.05 -4.86 1.57
CA VAL A 42 1.04 -5.68 0.87
C VAL A 42 0.79 -5.54 -0.62
N TYR A 43 1.83 -5.24 -1.36
CA TYR A 43 1.72 -5.16 -2.81
C TYR A 43 2.92 -5.92 -3.40
N GLY A 44 2.97 -6.06 -4.71
CA GLY A 44 3.97 -6.90 -5.35
C GLY A 44 5.41 -6.52 -5.05
N GLY A 45 5.67 -5.24 -4.85
CA GLY A 45 7.03 -4.79 -4.58
C GLY A 45 7.39 -4.66 -3.12
N GLY A 46 6.48 -4.96 -2.21
CA GLY A 46 6.80 -4.83 -0.79
C GLY A 46 5.58 -4.48 0.04
N ARG A 47 5.75 -3.53 0.93
CA ARG A 47 4.70 -3.15 1.86
C ARG A 47 4.59 -1.65 2.00
N ILE A 48 3.41 -1.21 2.42
CA ILE A 48 3.17 0.19 2.68
C ILE A 48 2.56 0.28 4.06
N THR A 49 3.18 1.04 4.93
CA THR A 49 2.65 1.25 6.27
C THR A 49 2.02 2.63 6.32
N VAL A 50 0.75 2.69 6.71
CA VAL A 50 0.01 3.93 6.78
C VAL A 50 -0.33 4.20 8.23
N GLY A 51 -0.02 5.39 8.71
CA GLY A 51 -0.29 5.77 10.08
C GLY A 51 -1.20 6.97 10.15
N GLY A 52 -1.94 7.06 11.23
CA GLY A 52 -2.86 8.17 11.41
C GLY A 52 -3.77 7.94 12.59
N SER A 53 -5.02 8.38 12.48
CA SER A 53 -6.01 8.16 13.52
C SER A 53 -7.37 7.98 12.89
N ASP A 54 -8.25 7.31 13.63
CA ASP A 54 -9.62 7.05 13.20
C ASP A 54 -9.68 6.43 11.81
N MET A 55 -8.74 5.58 11.48
CA MET A 55 -8.71 4.97 10.18
C MET A 55 -9.62 3.78 10.09
N LYS A 56 -10.21 3.61 8.90
CA LYS A 56 -11.16 2.56 8.69
C LYS A 56 -11.12 2.16 7.22
N ILE A 57 -11.11 0.86 6.97
CA ILE A 57 -11.10 0.37 5.61
C ILE A 57 -12.53 0.42 5.07
N THR A 58 -12.71 1.06 3.94
CA THR A 58 -14.02 1.17 3.32
C THR A 58 -14.21 0.19 2.18
N ALA A 59 -13.12 -0.26 1.57
CA ALA A 59 -13.23 -1.23 0.48
C ALA A 59 -11.91 -1.92 0.24
N PHE A 60 -11.98 -3.18 -0.10
CA PHE A 60 -10.79 -3.92 -0.49
C PHE A 60 -11.22 -5.10 -1.33
N SER A 61 -10.65 -5.23 -2.52
CA SER A 61 -10.92 -6.35 -3.38
C SER A 61 -9.62 -7.04 -3.71
N LYS A 62 -9.45 -8.24 -3.20
CA LYS A 62 -8.23 -8.98 -3.45
C LYS A 62 -8.09 -9.34 -4.91
N GLN A 63 -9.20 -9.57 -5.57
CA GLN A 63 -9.18 -9.91 -6.97
C GLN A 63 -8.65 -8.82 -7.86
N THR A 64 -9.06 -7.59 -7.61
CA THR A 64 -8.64 -6.48 -8.44
C THR A 64 -7.49 -5.71 -7.84
N GLY A 65 -7.21 -5.92 -6.55
CA GLY A 65 -6.18 -5.17 -5.87
C GLY A 65 -6.61 -3.78 -5.45
N ALA A 66 -7.88 -3.47 -5.56
CA ALA A 66 -8.38 -2.14 -5.20
C ALA A 66 -8.57 -2.03 -3.70
N PHE A 67 -8.14 -0.92 -3.14
CA PHE A 67 -8.21 -0.69 -1.71
C PHE A 67 -8.63 0.74 -1.43
N ALA A 68 -9.43 0.95 -0.41
CA ALA A 68 -9.82 2.29 0.00
C ALA A 68 -10.01 2.33 1.51
N ALA A 69 -9.61 3.43 2.09
CA ALA A 69 -9.76 3.63 3.53
C ALA A 69 -9.92 5.12 3.80
N THR A 70 -10.52 5.45 4.93
CA THR A 70 -10.69 6.82 5.35
C THR A 70 -10.13 7.00 6.74
N GLY A 71 -9.91 8.24 7.14
CA GLY A 71 -9.39 8.56 8.46
C GLY A 71 -8.49 9.78 8.36
N ASN A 72 -7.76 10.05 9.42
CA ASN A 72 -6.81 11.14 9.42
C ASN A 72 -5.43 10.55 9.16
N ILE A 73 -4.98 10.65 7.92
CA ILE A 73 -3.74 10.03 7.51
C ILE A 73 -2.57 10.96 7.77
N SER A 74 -1.61 10.50 8.54
CA SER A 74 -0.48 11.34 8.90
C SER A 74 0.85 10.84 8.33
N SER A 75 0.96 9.58 7.98
CA SER A 75 2.21 9.10 7.43
C SER A 75 1.98 7.94 6.49
N VAL A 76 2.86 7.82 5.52
CA VAL A 76 2.86 6.71 4.59
C VAL A 76 4.31 6.34 4.37
N LYS A 77 4.61 5.08 4.52
CA LYS A 77 5.99 4.63 4.40
C LYS A 77 6.05 3.38 3.54
N TYR A 78 6.86 3.43 2.52
CA TYR A 78 7.06 2.28 1.64
C TYR A 78 8.25 1.47 2.10
N LEU A 79 8.12 0.17 2.04
CA LEU A 79 9.21 -0.74 2.37
C LEU A 79 9.28 -1.79 1.29
N ALA A 80 10.33 -1.78 0.51
CA ALA A 80 10.48 -2.74 -0.56
C ALA A 80 10.76 -4.13 0.00
N ALA A 81 10.14 -5.12 -0.60
CA ALA A 81 10.29 -6.49 -0.15
C ALA A 81 11.73 -6.95 -0.27
N GLY A 82 12.30 -7.32 0.85
CA GLY A 82 13.64 -7.89 0.87
C GLY A 82 14.77 -6.92 0.62
N GLU A 83 14.47 -5.80 0.02
CA GLU A 83 15.50 -4.90 -0.34
C GLU A 83 16.14 -4.19 0.81
N SER A 84 15.34 -3.71 1.72
CA SER A 84 15.90 -3.02 2.85
C SER A 84 16.73 -3.94 3.72
N ILE A 85 16.36 -5.19 3.80
CA ILE A 85 17.13 -6.14 4.56
C ILE A 85 18.47 -6.36 3.93
N LYS A 86 18.48 -6.49 2.62
CA LYS A 86 19.72 -6.67 1.94
C LYS A 86 20.65 -5.51 2.15
N LYS A 87 20.14 -4.34 2.08
CA LYS A 87 20.95 -3.19 2.29
C LYS A 87 21.53 -3.17 3.66
N ARG A 88 20.76 -3.55 4.62
CA ARG A 88 21.27 -3.57 5.95
C ARG A 88 22.38 -4.54 6.11
N LEU A 89 22.26 -5.65 5.49
CA LEU A 89 23.28 -6.66 5.58
C LEU A 89 24.57 -6.25 4.94
N LEU A 90 24.48 -5.44 3.96
CA LEU A 90 25.67 -4.98 3.29
C LEU A 90 26.38 -3.90 4.01
N ARG A 91 25.82 -3.36 4.99
CA ARG A 91 26.39 -2.33 5.64
C ARG A 91 26.97 -2.68 6.70
#